data_21c1e27eb7676d8edd81855250c53597
#
_entry.id   21c1e27eb7676d8edd81855250c53597
#
_cell.length_a   1.000
_cell.length_b   1.000
_cell.length_c   1.000
_cell.angle_alpha   90.00
_cell.angle_beta   90.00
_cell.angle_gamma   90.00
#
_symmetry.space_group_name_H-M   'P 1'
#
loop_
_entity.id
_entity.type
_entity.pdbx_description
1 polymer ?
#
loop_
_entity_poly.entity_id
_entity_poly.type
_entity_poly.pdbx_seq_one_letter_code
_entity_poly.pdbx_strand_id
1 'polypeptide(L)'
;MLTHAAYTTGKYTHGYVGLIYSRMEIGVPIFFVLSGFLLFAPWVRAAADGRPSPSVSRYAWHRVRRIMPAYVVTVLAAYLVYHFRTAGPNPGHTWMGLFRNLTLTQIYTDDYLYSYLHQGLTQMWSLAVEAAFYVALPFLAYLLLVVVCRRQWHPVRLILGLVALAFVSPAWLTLVHTTDVLPDGAPLWLPTYLTWFLGGMLLAALLPLGVRAYAVICIPLALACYLIASTPIAGAPTTSPAELREGLVKTVFYAVISTLVVAPLALHGHDGARGWYQQFMASRPMVFLGEISYEIFLIHLVTMELVMVEILRFPIYTGSMWWLFVVTMIVTVPLAWLLHRVTRVRT
;
A
#
# COMPACT_ATOMS: atom_id res chain seq x y z
N MET A 1 -4.62 -2.13 9.69
CA MET A 1 -5.30 -2.04 11.00
C MET A 1 -4.68 -2.94 12.06
N LEU A 2 -4.53 -4.26 11.86
CA LEU A 2 -4.02 -5.15 12.92
C LEU A 2 -2.59 -4.81 13.37
N THR A 3 -1.70 -4.46 12.43
CA THR A 3 -0.35 -3.97 12.76
C THR A 3 -0.38 -2.70 13.61
N HIS A 4 -1.29 -1.77 13.32
CA HIS A 4 -1.44 -0.54 14.12
C HIS A 4 -1.99 -0.83 15.51
N ALA A 5 -2.94 -1.77 15.65
CA ALA A 5 -3.42 -2.21 16.95
C ALA A 5 -2.30 -2.87 17.78
N ALA A 6 -1.45 -3.69 17.15
CA ALA A 6 -0.29 -4.27 17.81
C ALA A 6 0.73 -3.21 18.22
N TYR A 7 0.97 -2.22 17.37
CA TYR A 7 1.87 -1.11 17.65
C TYR A 7 1.36 -0.27 18.82
N THR A 8 0.11 0.18 18.75
CA THR A 8 -0.50 1.07 19.75
C THR A 8 -0.63 0.41 21.14
N THR A 9 -0.75 -0.93 21.19
CA THR A 9 -0.78 -1.70 22.44
C THR A 9 0.59 -2.25 22.88
N GLY A 10 1.68 -1.92 22.18
CA GLY A 10 3.03 -2.36 22.49
C GLY A 10 3.32 -3.85 22.23
N LYS A 11 2.38 -4.59 21.60
CA LYS A 11 2.54 -6.05 21.39
C LYS A 11 3.57 -6.41 20.31
N TYR A 12 3.94 -5.48 19.45
CA TYR A 12 4.94 -5.69 18.38
C TYR A 12 6.37 -5.94 18.91
N THR A 13 6.68 -5.54 20.16
CA THR A 13 8.00 -5.72 20.78
C THR A 13 8.19 -7.07 21.49
N HIS A 14 7.17 -7.95 21.49
CA HIS A 14 7.18 -9.20 22.27
C HIS A 14 7.73 -10.38 21.45
N GLY A 15 9.04 -10.47 21.30
CA GLY A 15 9.73 -11.61 20.69
C GLY A 15 9.26 -11.93 19.27
N TYR A 16 9.28 -13.22 18.91
CA TYR A 16 8.90 -13.67 17.56
C TYR A 16 7.43 -13.37 17.20
N VAL A 17 6.53 -13.50 18.16
CA VAL A 17 5.10 -13.17 17.94
C VAL A 17 4.92 -11.67 17.64
N GLY A 18 5.68 -10.82 18.33
CA GLY A 18 5.72 -9.39 18.05
C GLY A 18 6.21 -9.07 16.63
N LEU A 19 7.22 -9.79 16.15
CA LEU A 19 7.69 -9.68 14.77
C LEU A 19 6.59 -10.08 13.76
N ILE A 20 5.85 -11.17 14.00
CA ILE A 20 4.70 -11.55 13.17
C ILE A 20 3.68 -10.40 13.12
N TYR A 21 3.33 -9.81 14.26
CA TYR A 21 2.38 -8.70 14.31
C TYR A 21 2.89 -7.43 13.60
N SER A 22 4.17 -7.11 13.73
CA SER A 22 4.75 -5.96 13.06
C SER A 22 4.73 -6.13 11.53
N ARG A 23 5.02 -7.35 11.03
CA ARG A 23 5.01 -7.65 9.58
C ARG A 23 3.61 -7.69 8.95
N MET A 24 2.53 -7.58 9.72
CA MET A 24 1.17 -7.40 9.18
C MET A 24 0.98 -6.08 8.43
N GLU A 25 1.99 -5.21 8.42
CA GLU A 25 2.08 -4.06 7.50
C GLU A 25 2.16 -4.49 6.02
N ILE A 26 2.37 -5.79 5.73
CA ILE A 26 2.36 -6.40 4.39
C ILE A 26 1.11 -6.03 3.56
N GLY A 27 0.05 -5.57 4.20
CA GLY A 27 -1.12 -5.03 3.51
C GLY A 27 -0.80 -3.89 2.54
N VAL A 28 0.20 -3.04 2.84
CA VAL A 28 0.62 -1.94 1.95
C VAL A 28 1.31 -2.47 0.69
N PRO A 29 2.32 -3.36 0.76
CA PRO A 29 2.87 -4.01 -0.42
C PRO A 29 1.84 -4.74 -1.28
N ILE A 30 0.88 -5.47 -0.68
CA ILE A 30 -0.21 -6.13 -1.42
C ILE A 30 -1.03 -5.10 -2.20
N PHE A 31 -1.33 -3.97 -1.57
CA PHE A 31 -2.06 -2.88 -2.22
C PHE A 31 -1.26 -2.26 -3.38
N PHE A 32 0.06 -2.09 -3.24
CA PHE A 32 0.92 -1.58 -4.31
C PHE A 32 1.04 -2.57 -5.48
N VAL A 33 1.13 -3.87 -5.21
CA VAL A 33 1.06 -4.91 -6.26
C VAL A 33 -0.28 -4.85 -6.99
N LEU A 34 -1.40 -4.74 -6.26
CA LEU A 34 -2.73 -4.59 -6.88
C LEU A 34 -2.82 -3.33 -7.74
N SER A 35 -2.29 -2.20 -7.28
CA SER A 35 -2.24 -0.95 -8.04
C SER A 35 -1.39 -1.10 -9.30
N GLY A 36 -0.20 -1.68 -9.19
CA GLY A 36 0.66 -1.99 -10.34
C GLY A 36 -0.05 -2.85 -11.37
N PHE A 37 -0.71 -3.93 -10.92
CA PHE A 37 -1.46 -4.84 -11.79
C PHE A 37 -2.65 -4.16 -12.50
N LEU A 38 -3.56 -3.60 -11.71
CA LEU A 38 -4.82 -3.05 -12.24
C LEU A 38 -4.60 -1.85 -13.16
N LEU A 39 -3.60 -1.05 -12.88
CA LEU A 39 -3.34 0.17 -13.63
C LEU A 39 -2.50 -0.07 -14.88
N PHE A 40 -1.57 -1.02 -14.84
CA PHE A 40 -0.72 -1.33 -16.00
C PHE A 40 -1.38 -2.31 -16.98
N ALA A 41 -2.27 -3.21 -16.52
CA ALA A 41 -2.93 -4.21 -17.36
C ALA A 41 -3.64 -3.63 -18.61
N PRO A 42 -4.34 -2.48 -18.58
CA PRO A 42 -4.91 -1.88 -19.79
C PRO A 42 -3.87 -1.50 -20.84
N TRP A 43 -2.68 -1.01 -20.42
CA TRP A 43 -1.58 -0.65 -21.33
C TRP A 43 -0.98 -1.89 -21.97
N VAL A 44 -0.77 -2.96 -21.20
CA VAL A 44 -0.26 -4.24 -21.68
C VAL A 44 -1.23 -4.88 -22.67
N ARG A 45 -2.52 -4.94 -22.34
CA ARG A 45 -3.55 -5.49 -23.22
C ARG A 45 -3.62 -4.72 -24.54
N ALA A 46 -3.60 -3.38 -24.48
CA ALA A 46 -3.58 -2.56 -25.69
C ALA A 46 -2.37 -2.86 -26.57
N ALA A 47 -1.18 -3.00 -25.98
CA ALA A 47 0.04 -3.35 -26.71
C ALA A 47 0.00 -4.76 -27.29
N ALA A 48 -0.52 -5.75 -26.55
CA ALA A 48 -0.63 -7.14 -26.99
C ALA A 48 -1.65 -7.31 -28.15
N ASP A 49 -2.75 -6.54 -28.10
CA ASP A 49 -3.82 -6.58 -29.10
C ASP A 49 -3.57 -5.61 -30.27
N GLY A 50 -2.44 -4.90 -30.31
CA GLY A 50 -2.16 -3.88 -31.34
C GLY A 50 -3.11 -2.69 -31.33
N ARG A 51 -3.76 -2.42 -30.18
CA ARG A 51 -4.70 -1.31 -29.99
C ARG A 51 -4.00 -0.04 -29.49
N PRO A 52 -4.60 1.16 -29.71
CA PRO A 52 -4.06 2.40 -29.16
C PRO A 52 -3.94 2.34 -27.64
N SER A 53 -2.88 2.94 -27.10
CA SER A 53 -2.65 3.06 -25.67
C SER A 53 -3.78 3.84 -24.96
N PRO A 54 -4.09 3.54 -23.69
CA PRO A 54 -5.05 4.29 -22.91
C PRO A 54 -4.73 5.79 -22.88
N SER A 55 -5.77 6.63 -22.90
CA SER A 55 -5.62 8.10 -22.77
C SER A 55 -5.15 8.45 -21.36
N VAL A 56 -4.02 9.15 -21.26
CA VAL A 56 -3.41 9.59 -20.00
C VAL A 56 -4.34 10.55 -19.25
N SER A 57 -5.00 11.47 -19.93
CA SER A 57 -5.93 12.42 -19.31
C SER A 57 -7.15 11.72 -18.69
N ARG A 58 -7.74 10.76 -19.40
CA ARG A 58 -8.85 9.94 -18.87
C ARG A 58 -8.40 9.11 -17.69
N TYR A 59 -7.23 8.47 -17.79
CA TYR A 59 -6.62 7.73 -16.69
C TYR A 59 -6.44 8.60 -15.43
N ALA A 60 -5.80 9.77 -15.56
CA ALA A 60 -5.56 10.70 -14.45
C ALA A 60 -6.88 11.17 -13.82
N TRP A 61 -7.86 11.57 -14.65
CA TRP A 61 -9.18 12.00 -14.18
C TRP A 61 -9.91 10.93 -13.37
N HIS A 62 -9.88 9.68 -13.81
CA HIS A 62 -10.49 8.58 -13.06
C HIS A 62 -9.82 8.36 -11.70
N ARG A 63 -8.50 8.56 -11.59
CA ARG A 63 -7.78 8.45 -10.30
C ARG A 63 -8.15 9.57 -9.35
N VAL A 64 -8.13 10.81 -9.83
CA VAL A 64 -8.51 11.98 -9.03
C VAL A 64 -9.95 11.82 -8.50
N ARG A 65 -10.91 11.52 -9.38
CA ARG A 65 -12.31 11.34 -8.97
C ARG A 65 -12.55 10.21 -7.99
N ARG A 66 -11.74 9.15 -8.05
CA ARG A 66 -11.86 8.01 -7.14
C ARG A 66 -11.30 8.30 -5.76
N ILE A 67 -10.20 9.07 -5.68
CA ILE A 67 -9.42 9.20 -4.45
C ILE A 67 -9.75 10.49 -3.71
N MET A 68 -9.70 11.62 -4.40
CA MET A 68 -9.72 12.92 -3.75
C MET A 68 -10.99 13.21 -2.93
N PRO A 69 -12.22 12.83 -3.32
CA PRO A 69 -13.40 13.20 -2.54
C PRO A 69 -13.37 12.65 -1.11
N ALA A 70 -13.17 11.34 -0.93
CA ALA A 70 -13.11 10.73 0.40
C ALA A 70 -11.85 11.17 1.16
N TYR A 71 -10.73 11.34 0.45
CA TYR A 71 -9.47 11.80 1.03
C TYR A 71 -9.59 13.19 1.65
N VAL A 72 -10.08 14.16 0.88
CA VAL A 72 -10.22 15.56 1.36
C VAL A 72 -11.16 15.63 2.57
N VAL A 73 -12.30 14.93 2.51
CA VAL A 73 -13.24 14.86 3.66
C VAL A 73 -12.55 14.30 4.89
N THR A 74 -11.75 13.22 4.73
CA THR A 74 -11.03 12.60 5.85
C THR A 74 -9.97 13.52 6.43
N VAL A 75 -9.17 14.18 5.59
CA VAL A 75 -8.12 15.11 6.06
C VAL A 75 -8.75 16.26 6.84
N LEU A 76 -9.80 16.90 6.31
CA LEU A 76 -10.48 18.00 6.99
C LEU A 76 -11.14 17.54 8.28
N ALA A 77 -11.78 16.37 8.29
CA ALA A 77 -12.38 15.80 9.50
C ALA A 77 -11.32 15.48 10.57
N ALA A 78 -10.17 14.92 10.19
CA ALA A 78 -9.08 14.66 11.11
C ALA A 78 -8.55 15.96 11.72
N TYR A 79 -8.26 16.99 10.90
CA TYR A 79 -7.81 18.29 11.42
C TYR A 79 -8.86 18.93 12.35
N LEU A 80 -10.14 18.82 12.04
CA LEU A 80 -11.21 19.32 12.91
C LEU A 80 -11.23 18.57 14.26
N VAL A 81 -11.19 17.24 14.25
CA VAL A 81 -11.19 16.41 15.48
C VAL A 81 -10.00 16.76 16.37
N TYR A 82 -8.80 16.81 15.77
CA TYR A 82 -7.57 17.09 16.54
C TYR A 82 -7.40 18.57 16.93
N HIS A 83 -8.19 19.48 16.37
CA HIS A 83 -8.24 20.87 16.85
C HIS A 83 -8.89 20.97 18.22
N PHE A 84 -9.94 20.20 18.47
CA PHE A 84 -10.66 20.19 19.76
C PHE A 84 -10.14 19.14 20.74
N ARG A 85 -9.26 18.26 20.29
CA ARG A 85 -8.77 17.12 21.05
C ARG A 85 -7.27 16.98 20.91
N THR A 86 -6.57 17.18 22.03
CA THR A 86 -5.12 16.97 22.11
C THR A 86 -4.82 15.70 22.92
N ALA A 87 -4.52 14.61 22.19
CA ALA A 87 -4.09 13.34 22.81
C ALA A 87 -2.57 13.19 22.82
N GLY A 88 -1.84 14.29 22.97
CA GLY A 88 -0.38 14.34 22.92
C GLY A 88 0.14 15.29 21.85
N PRO A 89 1.48 15.36 21.66
CA PRO A 89 2.09 16.24 20.66
C PRO A 89 1.63 15.84 19.25
N ASN A 90 1.11 16.78 18.50
CA ASN A 90 0.77 16.62 17.08
C ASN A 90 1.44 17.72 16.24
N PRO A 91 2.75 17.64 16.00
CA PRO A 91 3.51 18.67 15.31
C PRO A 91 3.04 18.90 13.87
N GLY A 92 2.42 17.88 13.24
CA GLY A 92 1.80 18.01 11.92
C GLY A 92 0.50 18.80 11.88
N HIS A 93 -0.09 19.18 13.03
CA HIS A 93 -1.33 19.96 13.11
C HIS A 93 -1.08 21.46 12.89
N THR A 94 -0.65 21.82 11.69
CA THR A 94 -0.33 23.18 11.25
C THR A 94 -1.01 23.47 9.91
N TRP A 95 -1.10 24.75 9.51
CA TRP A 95 -1.62 25.11 8.20
C TRP A 95 -0.76 24.55 7.05
N MET A 96 0.57 24.52 7.22
CA MET A 96 1.48 23.89 6.27
C MET A 96 1.28 22.37 6.23
N GLY A 97 1.10 21.74 7.39
CA GLY A 97 0.77 20.31 7.48
C GLY A 97 -0.56 20.00 6.78
N LEU A 98 -1.59 20.82 6.97
CA LEU A 98 -2.88 20.69 6.26
C LEU A 98 -2.69 20.80 4.75
N PHE A 99 -1.97 21.82 4.27
CA PHE A 99 -1.70 22.00 2.85
C PHE A 99 -0.96 20.79 2.26
N ARG A 100 0.11 20.33 2.92
CA ARG A 100 0.89 19.16 2.47
C ARG A 100 0.04 17.88 2.46
N ASN A 101 -0.79 17.66 3.49
CA ASN A 101 -1.70 16.53 3.49
C ASN A 101 -2.73 16.63 2.34
N LEU A 102 -3.38 17.78 2.13
CA LEU A 102 -4.36 17.95 1.04
C LEU A 102 -3.76 17.75 -0.35
N THR A 103 -2.48 18.05 -0.53
CA THR A 103 -1.75 17.91 -1.80
C THR A 103 -0.99 16.59 -1.94
N LEU A 104 -1.07 15.68 -0.94
CA LEU A 104 -0.31 14.41 -0.90
C LEU A 104 1.21 14.60 -0.97
N THR A 105 1.72 15.72 -0.44
CA THR A 105 3.15 16.07 -0.45
C THR A 105 3.79 16.01 0.94
N GLN A 106 3.10 15.48 1.93
CA GLN A 106 3.55 15.40 3.33
C GLN A 106 4.82 14.57 3.55
N ILE A 107 5.18 13.70 2.61
CA ILE A 107 6.40 12.87 2.68
C ILE A 107 7.64 13.55 2.07
N TYR A 108 7.47 14.69 1.39
CA TYR A 108 8.56 15.44 0.75
C TYR A 108 9.01 16.57 1.67
N THR A 109 9.76 16.24 2.71
CA THR A 109 10.19 17.15 3.76
C THR A 109 11.51 16.72 4.38
N ASP A 110 12.29 17.67 4.91
CA ASP A 110 13.50 17.42 5.67
C ASP A 110 13.19 16.98 7.12
N ASP A 111 12.05 17.43 7.66
CA ASP A 111 11.61 17.06 8.99
C ASP A 111 10.83 15.74 8.95
N TYR A 112 11.54 14.65 9.17
CA TYR A 112 11.03 13.31 9.11
C TYR A 112 9.91 13.04 10.13
N LEU A 113 8.87 12.31 9.69
CA LEU A 113 7.78 11.65 10.44
C LEU A 113 7.04 12.50 11.50
N TYR A 114 7.72 13.29 12.31
CA TYR A 114 7.12 13.96 13.47
C TYR A 114 6.72 15.41 13.20
N SER A 115 7.34 16.08 12.22
CA SER A 115 7.10 17.50 11.98
C SER A 115 5.95 17.78 11.03
N TYR A 116 5.64 16.85 10.11
CA TYR A 116 4.63 17.06 9.07
C TYR A 116 3.59 15.94 8.95
N LEU A 117 3.85 14.73 9.52
CA LEU A 117 2.85 13.68 9.58
C LEU A 117 1.89 13.94 10.73
N HIS A 118 0.66 14.32 10.39
CA HIS A 118 -0.40 14.46 11.36
C HIS A 118 -0.71 13.12 12.04
N GLN A 119 -0.84 13.12 13.38
CA GLN A 119 -0.97 11.90 14.20
C GLN A 119 -2.06 10.94 13.71
N GLY A 120 -3.24 11.45 13.37
CA GLY A 120 -4.36 10.64 12.85
C GLY A 120 -4.27 10.29 11.36
N LEU A 121 -3.23 10.77 10.63
CA LEU A 121 -3.07 10.61 9.19
C LEU A 121 -1.73 9.98 8.81
N THR A 122 -1.02 9.38 9.77
CA THR A 122 0.31 8.81 9.52
C THR A 122 0.32 7.74 8.44
N GLN A 123 -0.76 6.93 8.30
CA GLN A 123 -0.90 5.93 7.24
C GLN A 123 -0.94 6.52 5.83
N MET A 124 -1.26 7.82 5.69
CA MET A 124 -1.39 8.49 4.39
C MET A 124 -0.07 8.62 3.62
N TRP A 125 1.07 8.30 4.24
CA TRP A 125 2.33 8.22 3.53
C TRP A 125 2.26 7.26 2.32
N SER A 126 1.60 6.12 2.49
CA SER A 126 1.48 5.13 1.42
C SER A 126 0.58 5.62 0.28
N LEU A 127 -0.45 6.43 0.57
CA LEU A 127 -1.26 7.08 -0.46
C LEU A 127 -0.48 8.15 -1.23
N ALA A 128 0.41 8.90 -0.57
CA ALA A 128 1.31 9.84 -1.25
C ALA A 128 2.27 9.11 -2.20
N VAL A 129 2.82 7.96 -1.79
CA VAL A 129 3.62 7.07 -2.67
C VAL A 129 2.79 6.56 -3.85
N GLU A 130 1.55 6.15 -3.61
CA GLU A 130 0.66 5.69 -4.66
C GLU A 130 0.31 6.80 -5.65
N ALA A 131 0.07 8.02 -5.17
CA ALA A 131 -0.15 9.19 -6.02
C ALA A 131 1.07 9.49 -6.90
N ALA A 132 2.28 9.40 -6.34
CA ALA A 132 3.52 9.50 -7.12
C ALA A 132 3.62 8.39 -8.19
N PHE A 133 3.22 7.15 -7.87
CA PHE A 133 3.14 6.07 -8.84
C PHE A 133 2.12 6.36 -9.95
N TYR A 134 0.97 6.94 -9.63
CA TYR A 134 -0.02 7.33 -10.66
C TYR A 134 0.54 8.33 -11.67
N VAL A 135 1.38 9.25 -11.22
CA VAL A 135 2.08 10.19 -12.10
C VAL A 135 3.19 9.48 -12.89
N ALA A 136 3.94 8.59 -12.25
CA ALA A 136 5.05 7.87 -12.87
C ALA A 136 4.60 6.81 -13.89
N LEU A 137 3.43 6.17 -13.71
CA LEU A 137 3.00 5.05 -14.52
C LEU A 137 2.90 5.32 -16.02
N PRO A 138 2.35 6.45 -16.52
CA PRO A 138 2.36 6.73 -17.95
C PRO A 138 3.77 6.81 -18.55
N PHE A 139 4.74 7.36 -17.80
CA PHE A 139 6.14 7.43 -18.20
C PHE A 139 6.80 6.04 -18.21
N LEU A 140 6.52 5.22 -17.18
CA LEU A 140 6.99 3.83 -17.13
C LEU A 140 6.38 2.99 -18.27
N ALA A 141 5.10 3.16 -18.54
CA ALA A 141 4.43 2.49 -19.65
C ALA A 141 5.03 2.90 -21.01
N TYR A 142 5.30 4.19 -21.21
CA TYR A 142 5.97 4.69 -22.39
C TYR A 142 7.40 4.10 -22.50
N LEU A 143 8.20 4.17 -21.45
CA LEU A 143 9.54 3.61 -21.41
C LEU A 143 9.54 2.12 -21.77
N LEU A 144 8.68 1.33 -21.13
CA LEU A 144 8.65 -0.11 -21.31
C LEU A 144 8.07 -0.52 -22.67
N LEU A 145 6.91 0.01 -23.06
CA LEU A 145 6.18 -0.45 -24.24
C LEU A 145 6.63 0.25 -25.54
N VAL A 146 7.05 1.52 -25.45
CA VAL A 146 7.47 2.28 -26.65
C VAL A 146 8.97 2.21 -26.87
N VAL A 147 9.77 2.47 -25.81
CA VAL A 147 11.24 2.51 -25.97
C VAL A 147 11.83 1.10 -25.93
N VAL A 148 11.60 0.32 -24.87
CA VAL A 148 12.19 -1.02 -24.70
C VAL A 148 11.60 -2.02 -25.68
N CYS A 149 10.27 -2.07 -25.81
CA CYS A 149 9.57 -2.97 -26.72
C CYS A 149 9.46 -2.44 -28.17
N ARG A 150 9.93 -1.19 -28.44
CA ARG A 150 9.93 -0.57 -29.77
C ARG A 150 8.54 -0.56 -30.45
N ARG A 151 7.49 -0.27 -29.68
CA ARG A 151 6.09 -0.23 -30.12
C ARG A 151 5.55 -1.57 -30.65
N GLN A 152 6.23 -2.66 -30.42
CA GLN A 152 5.80 -4.01 -30.80
C GLN A 152 5.60 -4.86 -29.54
N TRP A 153 4.69 -5.82 -29.59
CA TRP A 153 4.51 -6.73 -28.47
C TRP A 153 5.70 -7.69 -28.36
N HIS A 154 6.58 -7.43 -27.39
CA HIS A 154 7.73 -8.25 -27.07
C HIS A 154 7.78 -8.59 -25.57
N PRO A 155 7.09 -9.68 -25.14
CA PRO A 155 6.95 -10.00 -23.72
C PRO A 155 8.29 -10.19 -23.00
N VAL A 156 9.28 -10.81 -23.66
CA VAL A 156 10.62 -10.99 -23.06
C VAL A 156 11.29 -9.66 -22.77
N ARG A 157 11.26 -8.71 -23.70
CA ARG A 157 11.83 -7.38 -23.50
C ARG A 157 11.10 -6.62 -22.39
N LEU A 158 9.77 -6.74 -22.34
CA LEU A 158 8.96 -6.15 -21.28
C LEU A 158 9.35 -6.68 -19.90
N ILE A 159 9.46 -8.01 -19.76
CA ILE A 159 9.85 -8.65 -18.51
C ILE A 159 11.28 -8.24 -18.11
N LEU A 160 12.23 -8.25 -19.04
CA LEU A 160 13.59 -7.80 -18.77
C LEU A 160 13.65 -6.32 -18.36
N GLY A 161 12.84 -5.45 -18.99
CA GLY A 161 12.71 -4.06 -18.60
C GLY A 161 12.14 -3.89 -17.20
N LEU A 162 11.13 -4.69 -16.81
CA LEU A 162 10.57 -4.70 -15.44
C LEU A 162 11.61 -5.19 -14.42
N VAL A 163 12.37 -6.25 -14.74
CA VAL A 163 13.46 -6.74 -13.88
C VAL A 163 14.54 -5.68 -13.71
N ALA A 164 14.94 -5.01 -14.77
CA ALA A 164 15.92 -3.91 -14.69
C ALA A 164 15.41 -2.76 -13.78
N LEU A 165 14.13 -2.37 -13.91
CA LEU A 165 13.52 -1.37 -13.04
C LEU A 165 13.42 -1.81 -11.58
N ALA A 166 13.32 -3.12 -11.30
CA ALA A 166 13.28 -3.62 -9.93
C ALA A 166 14.57 -3.33 -9.13
N PHE A 167 15.69 -3.08 -9.80
CA PHE A 167 16.91 -2.64 -9.14
C PHE A 167 16.89 -1.18 -8.66
N VAL A 168 15.90 -0.39 -9.08
CA VAL A 168 15.74 1.00 -8.61
C VAL A 168 15.55 1.06 -7.09
N SER A 169 14.71 0.19 -6.51
CA SER A 169 14.49 0.23 -5.06
C SER A 169 15.72 -0.18 -4.24
N PRO A 170 16.44 -1.27 -4.55
CA PRO A 170 17.72 -1.55 -3.88
C PRO A 170 18.76 -0.43 -4.04
N ALA A 171 18.90 0.12 -5.24
CA ALA A 171 19.83 1.22 -5.48
C ALA A 171 19.46 2.48 -4.68
N TRP A 172 18.17 2.81 -4.63
CA TRP A 172 17.67 3.93 -3.84
C TRP A 172 17.89 3.73 -2.35
N LEU A 173 17.57 2.54 -1.81
CA LEU A 173 17.83 2.21 -0.42
C LEU A 173 19.30 2.30 -0.07
N THR A 174 20.19 1.83 -0.97
CA THR A 174 21.63 1.97 -0.79
C THR A 174 22.03 3.44 -0.74
N LEU A 175 21.55 4.24 -1.66
CA LEU A 175 21.83 5.68 -1.69
C LEU A 175 21.39 6.38 -0.39
N VAL A 176 20.17 6.13 0.05
CA VAL A 176 19.60 6.69 1.29
C VAL A 176 20.41 6.31 2.53
N HIS A 177 20.94 5.07 2.59
CA HIS A 177 21.69 4.61 3.77
C HIS A 177 23.20 4.99 3.73
N THR A 178 23.74 5.31 2.57
CA THR A 178 25.18 5.58 2.42
C THR A 178 25.52 7.05 2.25
N THR A 179 24.51 7.91 2.08
CA THR A 179 24.73 9.34 1.85
C THR A 179 23.76 10.19 2.66
N ASP A 180 24.23 11.35 3.15
CA ASP A 180 23.42 12.36 3.83
C ASP A 180 22.93 13.46 2.86
N VAL A 181 22.93 13.18 1.55
CA VAL A 181 22.56 14.17 0.51
C VAL A 181 21.04 14.32 0.37
N LEU A 182 20.30 13.30 0.77
CA LEU A 182 18.84 13.25 0.59
C LEU A 182 18.12 13.72 1.85
N PRO A 183 16.93 14.35 1.70
CA PRO A 183 16.10 14.72 2.83
C PRO A 183 15.70 13.50 3.69
N ASP A 184 15.44 13.72 4.98
CA ASP A 184 15.01 12.68 5.93
C ASP A 184 13.73 11.94 5.49
N GLY A 185 12.89 12.58 4.68
CA GLY A 185 11.70 11.97 4.08
C GLY A 185 11.98 11.01 2.92
N ALA A 186 13.20 10.98 2.36
CA ALA A 186 13.54 10.20 1.16
C ALA A 186 13.26 8.68 1.26
N PRO A 187 13.39 8.03 2.44
CA PRO A 187 12.99 6.64 2.61
C PRO A 187 11.51 6.34 2.30
N LEU A 188 10.64 7.36 2.36
CA LEU A 188 9.21 7.24 2.06
C LEU A 188 8.86 7.54 0.58
N TRP A 189 9.84 7.88 -0.26
CA TRP A 189 9.55 8.22 -1.65
C TRP A 189 9.31 6.99 -2.52
N LEU A 190 8.67 7.20 -3.67
CA LEU A 190 8.30 6.14 -4.62
C LEU A 190 9.46 5.17 -4.97
N PRO A 191 10.70 5.63 -5.20
CA PRO A 191 11.78 4.70 -5.55
C PRO A 191 11.98 3.58 -4.52
N THR A 192 11.81 3.84 -3.22
CA THR A 192 11.91 2.83 -2.16
C THR A 192 10.96 1.65 -2.39
N TYR A 193 9.75 1.92 -2.87
CA TYR A 193 8.64 0.96 -2.97
C TYR A 193 8.34 0.52 -4.40
N LEU A 194 9.09 1.02 -5.39
CA LEU A 194 8.81 0.76 -6.81
C LEU A 194 8.77 -0.74 -7.13
N THR A 195 9.65 -1.53 -6.52
CA THR A 195 9.71 -3.00 -6.72
C THR A 195 8.37 -3.67 -6.37
N TRP A 196 7.60 -3.15 -5.42
CA TRP A 196 6.30 -3.72 -5.07
C TRP A 196 5.25 -3.45 -6.17
N PHE A 197 5.23 -2.25 -6.74
CA PHE A 197 4.36 -1.96 -7.90
C PHE A 197 4.77 -2.79 -9.14
N LEU A 198 6.08 -2.99 -9.33
CA LEU A 198 6.61 -3.79 -10.44
C LEU A 198 6.20 -5.26 -10.34
N GLY A 199 6.01 -5.82 -9.14
CA GLY A 199 5.41 -7.15 -8.95
C GLY A 199 4.03 -7.24 -9.61
N GLY A 200 3.19 -6.23 -9.42
CA GLY A 200 1.89 -6.13 -10.08
C GLY A 200 1.98 -5.90 -11.60
N MET A 201 2.90 -5.04 -12.03
CA MET A 201 3.15 -4.82 -13.46
C MET A 201 3.65 -6.09 -14.15
N LEU A 202 4.44 -6.92 -13.48
CA LEU A 202 4.86 -8.23 -13.95
C LEU A 202 3.65 -9.18 -14.14
N LEU A 203 2.76 -9.26 -13.14
CA LEU A 203 1.51 -10.03 -13.28
C LEU A 203 0.69 -9.56 -14.48
N ALA A 204 0.60 -8.25 -14.72
CA ALA A 204 -0.07 -7.71 -15.91
C ALA A 204 0.61 -8.12 -17.22
N ALA A 205 1.95 -8.16 -17.24
CA ALA A 205 2.71 -8.59 -18.43
C ALA A 205 2.54 -10.09 -18.73
N LEU A 206 2.27 -10.92 -17.71
CA LEU A 206 2.05 -12.37 -17.84
C LEU A 206 0.63 -12.72 -18.33
N LEU A 207 -0.35 -11.82 -18.19
CA LEU A 207 -1.74 -12.05 -18.60
C LEU A 207 -1.89 -12.48 -20.09
N PRO A 208 -1.34 -11.73 -21.08
CA PRO A 208 -1.49 -12.10 -22.48
C PRO A 208 -0.74 -13.38 -22.86
N LEU A 209 0.16 -13.86 -22.00
CA LEU A 209 0.92 -15.10 -22.20
C LEU A 209 0.14 -16.34 -21.74
N GLY A 210 -1.05 -16.18 -21.16
CA GLY A 210 -1.84 -17.28 -20.65
C GLY A 210 -1.23 -18.00 -19.45
N VAL A 211 -0.28 -17.35 -18.74
CA VAL A 211 0.32 -17.91 -17.51
C VAL A 211 -0.76 -18.07 -16.44
N ARG A 212 -0.75 -19.20 -15.73
CA ARG A 212 -1.69 -19.49 -14.65
C ARG A 212 -0.96 -19.59 -13.33
N ALA A 213 -1.58 -19.06 -12.26
CA ALA A 213 -1.10 -19.18 -10.91
C ALA A 213 -2.13 -19.88 -10.03
N TYR A 214 -1.65 -20.85 -9.24
CA TYR A 214 -2.51 -21.71 -8.40
C TYR A 214 -2.38 -21.32 -6.94
N ALA A 215 -3.51 -21.05 -6.29
CA ALA A 215 -3.54 -20.66 -4.87
C ALA A 215 -2.94 -21.73 -3.95
N VAL A 216 -3.09 -23.01 -4.32
CA VAL A 216 -2.55 -24.16 -3.57
C VAL A 216 -1.00 -24.13 -3.47
N ILE A 217 -0.34 -23.46 -4.40
CA ILE A 217 1.12 -23.27 -4.40
C ILE A 217 1.47 -21.88 -3.86
N CYS A 218 0.82 -20.84 -4.39
CA CYS A 218 1.19 -19.46 -4.11
C CYS A 218 0.94 -19.08 -2.65
N ILE A 219 -0.18 -19.49 -2.04
CA ILE A 219 -0.53 -19.08 -0.69
C ILE A 219 0.37 -19.74 0.37
N PRO A 220 0.64 -21.07 0.36
CA PRO A 220 1.61 -21.64 1.28
C PRO A 220 3.02 -21.07 1.14
N LEU A 221 3.47 -20.81 -0.10
CA LEU A 221 4.78 -20.20 -0.34
C LEU A 221 4.82 -18.76 0.19
N ALA A 222 3.77 -17.97 -0.03
CA ALA A 222 3.65 -16.63 0.55
C ALA A 222 3.69 -16.67 2.08
N LEU A 223 3.00 -17.63 2.70
CA LEU A 223 3.02 -17.82 4.15
C LEU A 223 4.41 -18.22 4.66
N ALA A 224 5.09 -19.12 3.98
CA ALA A 224 6.46 -19.50 4.34
C ALA A 224 7.41 -18.30 4.26
N CYS A 225 7.36 -17.53 3.18
CA CYS A 225 8.13 -16.29 3.03
C CYS A 225 7.77 -15.27 4.13
N TYR A 226 6.49 -15.15 4.49
CA TYR A 226 6.05 -14.25 5.57
C TYR A 226 6.62 -14.66 6.92
N LEU A 227 6.60 -15.95 7.25
CA LEU A 227 7.18 -16.45 8.50
C LEU A 227 8.71 -16.25 8.55
N ILE A 228 9.41 -16.43 7.43
CA ILE A 228 10.84 -16.11 7.32
C ILE A 228 11.08 -14.61 7.50
N ALA A 229 10.33 -13.77 6.82
CA ALA A 229 10.43 -12.32 6.97
C ALA A 229 10.04 -11.83 8.39
N SER A 230 9.29 -12.63 9.15
CA SER A 230 8.96 -12.37 10.56
C SER A 230 10.06 -12.84 11.53
N THR A 231 11.23 -13.26 11.03
CA THR A 231 12.44 -13.47 11.86
C THR A 231 13.29 -12.20 11.88
N PRO A 232 14.31 -12.11 12.74
CA PRO A 232 15.24 -10.97 12.77
C PRO A 232 16.00 -10.70 11.48
N ILE A 233 15.93 -11.58 10.47
CA ILE A 233 16.61 -11.41 9.16
C ILE A 233 16.13 -10.13 8.42
N ALA A 234 14.87 -9.76 8.62
CA ALA A 234 14.27 -8.53 8.06
C ALA A 234 14.21 -7.38 9.07
N GLY A 235 15.04 -7.44 10.10
CA GLY A 235 15.21 -6.41 11.11
C GLY A 235 14.28 -6.50 12.31
N ALA A 236 14.54 -5.64 13.28
CA ALA A 236 13.73 -5.47 14.47
C ALA A 236 12.30 -4.98 14.12
N PRO A 237 11.34 -5.08 15.06
CA PRO A 237 9.97 -4.60 14.84
C PRO A 237 9.89 -3.06 14.93
N THR A 238 10.60 -2.38 14.05
CA THR A 238 10.66 -0.92 13.94
C THR A 238 10.04 -0.47 12.63
N THR A 239 9.65 0.81 12.59
CA THR A 239 9.08 1.42 11.39
C THR A 239 10.10 1.61 10.26
N SER A 240 11.38 1.75 10.63
CA SER A 240 12.48 1.89 9.67
C SER A 240 13.53 0.80 9.93
N PRO A 241 14.07 0.15 8.89
CA PRO A 241 15.21 -0.77 9.06
C PRO A 241 16.40 -0.03 9.63
N ALA A 242 17.06 -0.63 10.64
CA ALA A 242 18.27 -0.05 11.21
C ALA A 242 19.48 -0.24 10.29
N GLU A 243 19.49 -1.32 9.50
CA GLU A 243 20.56 -1.66 8.58
C GLU A 243 20.06 -1.76 7.14
N LEU A 244 20.93 -1.39 6.18
CA LEU A 244 20.66 -1.53 4.74
C LEU A 244 20.24 -2.96 4.36
N ARG A 245 20.94 -3.97 4.89
CA ARG A 245 20.65 -5.39 4.65
C ARG A 245 19.22 -5.75 5.04
N GLU A 246 18.75 -5.28 6.18
CA GLU A 246 17.39 -5.53 6.68
C GLU A 246 16.35 -4.91 5.75
N GLY A 247 16.59 -3.67 5.30
CA GLY A 247 15.74 -2.98 4.34
C GLY A 247 15.65 -3.70 2.99
N LEU A 248 16.78 -4.18 2.48
CA LEU A 248 16.84 -4.93 1.23
C LEU A 248 16.09 -6.27 1.33
N VAL A 249 16.35 -7.03 2.40
CA VAL A 249 15.66 -8.30 2.67
C VAL A 249 14.15 -8.09 2.78
N LYS A 250 13.72 -7.10 3.56
CA LYS A 250 12.31 -6.74 3.73
C LYS A 250 11.67 -6.39 2.40
N THR A 251 12.33 -5.56 1.58
CA THR A 251 11.82 -5.14 0.26
C THR A 251 11.59 -6.34 -0.65
N VAL A 252 12.54 -7.26 -0.73
CA VAL A 252 12.44 -8.47 -1.58
C VAL A 252 11.35 -9.41 -1.08
N PHE A 253 11.34 -9.76 0.22
CA PHE A 253 10.32 -10.64 0.77
C PHE A 253 8.91 -10.05 0.59
N TYR A 254 8.73 -8.77 0.83
CA TYR A 254 7.43 -8.12 0.68
C TYR A 254 6.96 -8.08 -0.79
N ALA A 255 7.88 -7.88 -1.75
CA ALA A 255 7.57 -7.99 -3.16
C ALA A 255 7.11 -9.41 -3.53
N VAL A 256 7.85 -10.43 -3.08
CA VAL A 256 7.53 -11.84 -3.35
C VAL A 256 6.20 -12.24 -2.71
N ILE A 257 6.02 -11.99 -1.42
CA ILE A 257 4.79 -12.34 -0.67
C ILE A 257 3.57 -11.69 -1.34
N SER A 258 3.65 -10.39 -1.59
CA SER A 258 2.52 -9.64 -2.15
C SER A 258 2.17 -10.09 -3.57
N THR A 259 3.19 -10.36 -4.39
CA THR A 259 2.98 -10.88 -5.74
C THR A 259 2.35 -12.28 -5.71
N LEU A 260 2.82 -13.17 -4.82
CA LEU A 260 2.25 -14.51 -4.66
C LEU A 260 0.80 -14.49 -4.15
N VAL A 261 0.45 -13.57 -3.26
CA VAL A 261 -0.92 -13.42 -2.75
C VAL A 261 -1.87 -12.95 -3.86
N VAL A 262 -1.42 -12.04 -4.73
CA VAL A 262 -2.24 -11.47 -5.80
C VAL A 262 -2.28 -12.37 -7.05
N ALA A 263 -1.21 -13.11 -7.34
CA ALA A 263 -1.07 -13.90 -8.56
C ALA A 263 -2.24 -14.87 -8.85
N PRO A 264 -2.79 -15.65 -7.88
CA PRO A 264 -3.91 -16.55 -8.15
C PRO A 264 -5.22 -15.83 -8.51
N LEU A 265 -5.36 -14.56 -8.14
CA LEU A 265 -6.52 -13.74 -8.51
C LEU A 265 -6.31 -13.07 -9.87
N ALA A 266 -5.07 -12.65 -10.17
CA ALA A 266 -4.71 -11.97 -11.40
C ALA A 266 -4.59 -12.94 -12.60
N LEU A 267 -4.02 -14.13 -12.39
CA LEU A 267 -3.62 -15.09 -13.41
C LEU A 267 -4.46 -16.38 -13.37
N HIS A 268 -5.76 -16.28 -13.07
CA HIS A 268 -6.64 -17.46 -13.14
C HIS A 268 -7.17 -17.67 -14.57
N GLY A 269 -7.30 -18.93 -14.98
CA GLY A 269 -7.89 -19.27 -16.29
C GLY A 269 -9.41 -19.04 -16.29
N HIS A 270 -9.96 -18.63 -17.44
CA HIS A 270 -11.40 -18.41 -17.62
C HIS A 270 -12.22 -19.72 -17.65
N ASP A 271 -11.57 -20.86 -17.94
CA ASP A 271 -12.21 -22.13 -18.25
C ASP A 271 -12.28 -23.10 -17.06
N GLY A 272 -11.85 -22.69 -15.87
CA GLY A 272 -11.79 -23.56 -14.71
C GLY A 272 -12.78 -23.21 -13.60
N ALA A 273 -13.21 -24.22 -12.81
CA ALA A 273 -13.94 -23.98 -11.58
C ALA A 273 -13.13 -23.07 -10.66
N ARG A 274 -13.76 -22.08 -10.07
CA ARG A 274 -13.12 -21.18 -9.10
C ARG A 274 -12.59 -22.01 -7.93
N GLY A 275 -11.28 -21.93 -7.68
CA GLY A 275 -10.66 -22.53 -6.50
C GLY A 275 -11.17 -21.90 -5.20
N TRP A 276 -10.86 -22.53 -4.06
CA TRP A 276 -11.28 -22.06 -2.74
C TRP A 276 -10.92 -20.58 -2.45
N TYR A 277 -9.73 -20.16 -2.89
CA TYR A 277 -9.25 -18.80 -2.66
C TYR A 277 -10.05 -17.76 -3.45
N GLN A 278 -10.33 -18.03 -4.72
CA GLN A 278 -11.18 -17.19 -5.55
C GLN A 278 -12.62 -17.14 -5.04
N GLN A 279 -13.16 -18.28 -4.57
CA GLN A 279 -14.49 -18.33 -3.97
C GLN A 279 -14.55 -17.52 -2.68
N PHE A 280 -13.54 -17.65 -1.81
CA PHE A 280 -13.44 -16.86 -0.58
C PHE A 280 -13.38 -15.36 -0.89
N MET A 281 -12.48 -14.92 -1.79
CA MET A 281 -12.36 -13.53 -2.16
C MET A 281 -13.57 -12.96 -2.92
N ALA A 282 -14.33 -13.81 -3.62
CA ALA A 282 -15.58 -13.43 -4.29
C ALA A 282 -16.80 -13.52 -3.37
N SER A 283 -16.65 -13.88 -2.10
CA SER A 283 -17.77 -13.95 -1.14
C SER A 283 -18.34 -12.55 -0.87
N ARG A 284 -19.63 -12.47 -0.59
CA ARG A 284 -20.32 -11.20 -0.34
C ARG A 284 -19.64 -10.33 0.72
N PRO A 285 -19.20 -10.86 1.89
CA PRO A 285 -18.48 -10.05 2.87
C PRO A 285 -17.15 -9.49 2.35
N MET A 286 -16.37 -10.30 1.62
CA MET A 286 -15.09 -9.86 1.07
C MET A 286 -15.25 -8.80 -0.01
N VAL A 287 -16.23 -8.96 -0.89
CA VAL A 287 -16.56 -7.95 -1.91
C VAL A 287 -17.01 -6.66 -1.24
N PHE A 288 -17.90 -6.72 -0.25
CA PHE A 288 -18.34 -5.55 0.49
C PHE A 288 -17.16 -4.82 1.18
N LEU A 289 -16.30 -5.56 1.90
CA LEU A 289 -15.11 -4.97 2.52
C LEU A 289 -14.14 -4.40 1.47
N GLY A 290 -14.03 -5.05 0.32
CA GLY A 290 -13.23 -4.55 -0.80
C GLY A 290 -13.75 -3.22 -1.36
N GLU A 291 -15.09 -3.07 -1.48
CA GLU A 291 -15.71 -1.83 -1.97
C GLU A 291 -15.42 -0.62 -1.08
N ILE A 292 -15.41 -0.82 0.25
CA ILE A 292 -15.17 0.24 1.25
C ILE A 292 -13.75 0.23 1.82
N SER A 293 -12.84 -0.59 1.28
CA SER A 293 -11.49 -0.77 1.83
C SER A 293 -10.66 0.51 1.83
N TYR A 294 -10.88 1.36 0.84
CA TYR A 294 -10.23 2.64 0.74
C TYR A 294 -10.65 3.59 1.87
N GLU A 295 -11.94 3.70 2.14
CA GLU A 295 -12.46 4.53 3.23
C GLU A 295 -12.06 3.95 4.61
N ILE A 296 -12.05 2.62 4.76
CA ILE A 296 -11.48 1.99 5.96
C ILE A 296 -10.03 2.40 6.15
N PHE A 297 -9.21 2.32 5.10
CA PHE A 297 -7.82 2.75 5.13
C PHE A 297 -7.69 4.22 5.54
N LEU A 298 -8.54 5.11 5.04
CA LEU A 298 -8.49 6.53 5.34
C LEU A 298 -8.74 6.85 6.82
N ILE A 299 -9.77 6.26 7.42
CA ILE A 299 -10.26 6.70 8.74
C ILE A 299 -9.79 5.85 9.92
N HIS A 300 -9.19 4.68 9.68
CA HIS A 300 -8.97 3.69 10.76
C HIS A 300 -8.02 4.13 11.87
N LEU A 301 -7.05 5.01 11.62
CA LEU A 301 -6.17 5.48 12.71
C LEU A 301 -6.88 6.45 13.64
N VAL A 302 -7.62 7.41 13.07
CA VAL A 302 -8.44 8.33 13.87
C VAL A 302 -9.46 7.55 14.70
N THR A 303 -10.17 6.59 14.07
CA THR A 303 -11.13 5.76 14.80
C THR A 303 -10.48 4.86 15.84
N MET A 304 -9.30 4.29 15.55
CA MET A 304 -8.56 3.46 16.50
C MET A 304 -8.14 4.24 17.75
N GLU A 305 -7.65 5.45 17.57
CA GLU A 305 -7.27 6.31 18.70
C GLU A 305 -8.49 6.69 19.54
N LEU A 306 -9.60 7.07 18.89
CA LEU A 306 -10.85 7.37 19.59
C LEU A 306 -11.39 6.15 20.35
N VAL A 307 -11.37 4.98 19.75
CA VAL A 307 -11.77 3.72 20.41
C VAL A 307 -10.87 3.40 21.59
N MET A 308 -9.56 3.54 21.43
CA MET A 308 -8.61 3.25 22.50
C MET A 308 -8.82 4.14 23.73
N VAL A 309 -8.95 5.45 23.50
CA VAL A 309 -8.98 6.43 24.59
C VAL A 309 -10.39 6.60 25.18
N GLU A 310 -11.43 6.73 24.35
CA GLU A 310 -12.78 7.08 24.81
C GLU A 310 -13.62 5.85 25.17
N ILE A 311 -13.46 4.76 24.42
CA ILE A 311 -14.31 3.57 24.61
C ILE A 311 -13.62 2.55 25.53
N LEU A 312 -12.39 2.13 25.18
CA LEU A 312 -11.68 1.10 25.92
C LEU A 312 -10.89 1.66 27.11
N ARG A 313 -10.59 2.95 27.09
CA ARG A 313 -9.82 3.67 28.12
C ARG A 313 -8.48 3.00 28.44
N PHE A 314 -7.82 2.51 27.37
CA PHE A 314 -6.49 1.92 27.52
C PHE A 314 -5.43 3.03 27.57
N PRO A 315 -4.52 3.01 28.55
CA PRO A 315 -3.30 3.81 28.47
C PRO A 315 -2.46 3.43 27.22
N ILE A 316 -1.71 4.40 26.68
CA ILE A 316 -0.86 4.19 25.50
C ILE A 316 0.12 3.03 25.77
N TYR A 317 0.33 2.18 24.77
CA TYR A 317 1.15 0.97 24.83
C TYR A 317 0.68 -0.13 25.80
N THR A 318 -0.59 -0.09 26.18
CA THR A 318 -1.19 -1.12 27.04
C THR A 318 -2.48 -1.68 26.45
N GLY A 319 -3.04 -2.67 27.12
CA GLY A 319 -4.32 -3.26 26.77
C GLY A 319 -4.22 -4.44 25.78
N SER A 320 -5.38 -4.89 25.32
CA SER A 320 -5.50 -6.01 24.42
C SER A 320 -5.56 -5.54 22.96
N MET A 321 -4.59 -5.97 22.17
CA MET A 321 -4.54 -5.73 20.72
C MET A 321 -5.81 -6.24 20.02
N TRP A 322 -6.31 -7.41 20.41
CA TRP A 322 -7.49 -8.02 19.80
C TRP A 322 -8.76 -7.25 20.09
N TRP A 323 -8.96 -6.81 21.36
CA TRP A 323 -10.10 -5.96 21.69
C TRP A 323 -10.04 -4.63 20.97
N LEU A 324 -8.87 -3.99 20.94
CA LEU A 324 -8.70 -2.74 20.21
C LEU A 324 -9.02 -2.95 18.71
N PHE A 325 -8.50 -4.01 18.10
CA PHE A 325 -8.77 -4.31 16.70
C PHE A 325 -10.26 -4.54 16.41
N VAL A 326 -10.92 -5.42 17.20
CA VAL A 326 -12.32 -5.77 16.97
C VAL A 326 -13.24 -4.57 17.17
N VAL A 327 -13.09 -3.82 18.28
CA VAL A 327 -13.95 -2.65 18.53
C VAL A 327 -13.68 -1.57 17.49
N THR A 328 -12.42 -1.36 17.08
CA THR A 328 -12.11 -0.43 15.99
C THR A 328 -12.77 -0.87 14.68
N MET A 329 -12.78 -2.15 14.35
CA MET A 329 -13.47 -2.64 13.14
C MET A 329 -14.98 -2.38 13.21
N ILE A 330 -15.62 -2.66 14.36
CA ILE A 330 -17.06 -2.42 14.56
C ILE A 330 -17.42 -0.94 14.35
N VAL A 331 -16.56 -0.03 14.77
CA VAL A 331 -16.79 1.43 14.59
C VAL A 331 -16.42 1.88 13.18
N THR A 332 -15.27 1.42 12.67
CA THR A 332 -14.73 1.90 11.39
C THR A 332 -15.56 1.46 10.19
N VAL A 333 -16.06 0.21 10.16
CA VAL A 333 -16.78 -0.32 8.99
C VAL A 333 -18.06 0.48 8.67
N PRO A 334 -18.96 0.79 9.63
CA PRO A 334 -20.12 1.64 9.36
C PRO A 334 -19.74 3.06 8.94
N LEU A 335 -18.74 3.66 9.57
CA LEU A 335 -18.27 5.00 9.22
C LEU A 335 -17.66 5.05 7.82
N ALA A 336 -16.86 4.05 7.47
CA ALA A 336 -16.29 3.90 6.13
C ALA A 336 -17.38 3.72 5.06
N TRP A 337 -18.40 2.91 5.36
CA TRP A 337 -19.55 2.75 4.47
C TRP A 337 -20.32 4.06 4.28
N LEU A 338 -20.54 4.82 5.35
CA LEU A 338 -21.18 6.15 5.26
C LEU A 338 -20.33 7.10 4.42
N LEU A 339 -19.02 7.19 4.70
CA LEU A 339 -18.09 8.00 3.93
C LEU A 339 -18.13 7.63 2.44
N HIS A 340 -18.09 6.33 2.13
CA HIS A 340 -18.20 5.80 0.78
C HIS A 340 -19.50 6.27 0.10
N ARG A 341 -20.64 6.18 0.80
CA ARG A 341 -21.95 6.62 0.27
C ARG A 341 -21.99 8.10 -0.06
N VAL A 342 -21.40 8.93 0.78
CA VAL A 342 -21.40 10.41 0.63
C VAL A 342 -20.42 10.85 -0.46
N THR A 343 -19.27 10.19 -0.59
CA THR A 343 -18.19 10.61 -1.48
C THR A 343 -18.15 9.89 -2.82
N ARG A 344 -18.94 8.80 -2.96
CA ARG A 344 -19.02 8.06 -4.21
C ARG A 344 -19.58 8.94 -5.32
N VAL A 345 -18.72 9.31 -6.26
CA VAL A 345 -19.12 10.00 -7.47
C VAL A 345 -19.89 9.01 -8.35
N ARG A 346 -21.19 9.25 -8.54
CA ARG A 346 -21.98 8.47 -9.51
C ARG A 346 -21.36 8.67 -10.91
N THR A 347 -20.88 7.58 -11.49
CA THR A 347 -20.37 7.52 -12.87
C THR A 347 -21.54 7.41 -13.84
#